data_8e2889f6145779546a62b7c8177a7e28
#
_entry.id   8e2889f6145779546a62b7c8177a7e28
#
_cell.length_a   1.000
_cell.length_b   1.000
_cell.length_c   1.000
_cell.angle_alpha   90.00
_cell.angle_beta   90.00
_cell.angle_gamma   90.00
#
_symmetry.space_group_name_H-M   'P 1'
#
loop_
_entity.id
_entity.type
_entity.pdbx_description
1 polymer ?
#
loop_
_entity_poly.entity_id
_entity_poly.type
_entity_poly.pdbx_seq_one_letter_code
_entity_poly.pdbx_strand_id
1 'polypeptide(L)'
;MTNQFVLVGKIANKTKLGEDENNRKTMTITIAVPRIIKNEKGEYDTDLLEVKLYGGIAENADSYLEIGGAIGVKGRLARLENETLQIVAEKVTYLSSKGE
;
A
#
# COMPACT_ATOMS: atom_id res chain seq x y z
N MET A 1 -13.43 15.67 -12.16
CA MET A 1 -11.98 15.56 -11.94
C MET A 1 -11.69 14.26 -11.24
N THR A 2 -10.54 13.66 -11.50
CA THR A 2 -10.23 12.33 -10.97
C THR A 2 -8.85 12.31 -10.33
N ASN A 3 -8.76 11.70 -9.17
CA ASN A 3 -7.51 11.44 -8.47
C ASN A 3 -7.60 10.02 -7.94
N GLN A 4 -7.01 9.08 -8.66
CA GLN A 4 -7.17 7.67 -8.36
C GLN A 4 -5.94 6.88 -8.77
N PHE A 5 -5.55 5.91 -7.94
CA PHE A 5 -4.54 4.91 -8.28
C PHE A 5 -5.11 3.52 -8.06
N VAL A 6 -4.51 2.54 -8.72
CA VAL A 6 -4.76 1.13 -8.48
C VAL A 6 -3.40 0.44 -8.45
N LEU A 7 -3.13 -0.29 -7.39
CA LEU A 7 -1.90 -1.06 -7.23
C LEU A 7 -2.25 -2.52 -6.96
N VAL A 8 -1.53 -3.42 -7.61
CA VAL A 8 -1.61 -4.85 -7.33
C VAL A 8 -0.18 -5.34 -7.17
N GLY A 9 0.09 -6.00 -6.06
CA GLY A 9 1.43 -6.50 -5.79
C GLY A 9 1.48 -7.35 -4.54
N LYS A 10 2.68 -7.58 -4.04
CA LYS A 10 2.88 -8.34 -2.82
C LYS A 10 3.27 -7.42 -1.67
N ILE A 11 2.84 -7.78 -0.48
CA ILE A 11 3.17 -7.02 0.73
C ILE A 11 4.61 -7.32 1.11
N ALA A 12 5.46 -6.29 1.02
CA ALA A 12 6.88 -6.41 1.37
C ALA A 12 7.13 -6.06 2.83
N ASN A 13 6.33 -5.14 3.39
CA ASN A 13 6.50 -4.71 4.79
C ASN A 13 5.22 -4.05 5.29
N LYS A 14 5.14 -3.88 6.61
CA LYS A 14 4.05 -3.16 7.25
C LYS A 14 4.52 -2.61 8.58
N THR A 15 3.91 -1.51 9.02
CA THR A 15 4.11 -0.99 10.37
C THR A 15 3.11 -1.63 11.32
N LYS A 16 3.28 -1.38 12.60
CA LYS A 16 2.27 -1.76 13.59
C LYS A 16 1.08 -0.81 13.46
N LEU A 17 -0.09 -1.26 13.87
CA LEU A 17 -1.26 -0.41 13.98
C LEU A 17 -0.99 0.66 15.03
N GLY A 18 -1.19 1.92 14.68
CA GLY A 18 -0.97 3.04 15.57
C GLY A 18 -2.14 4.00 15.55
N GLU A 19 -1.96 5.15 16.14
CA GLU A 19 -2.95 6.22 16.13
C GLU A 19 -2.28 7.55 15.79
N ASP A 20 -3.01 8.41 15.08
CA ASP A 20 -2.53 9.76 14.80
C ASP A 20 -2.99 10.73 15.91
N GLU A 21 -2.71 12.02 15.73
CA GLU A 21 -3.05 13.07 16.72
C GLU A 21 -4.55 13.15 17.01
N ASN A 22 -5.37 12.71 16.06
CA ASN A 22 -6.83 12.75 16.19
C ASN A 22 -7.41 11.41 16.66
N ASN A 23 -6.56 10.53 17.19
CA ASN A 23 -6.95 9.19 17.65
C ASN A 23 -7.51 8.30 16.54
N ARG A 24 -7.16 8.61 15.29
CA ARG A 24 -7.55 7.80 14.14
C ARG A 24 -6.52 6.68 13.96
N LYS A 25 -6.98 5.46 13.74
CA LYS A 25 -6.09 4.33 13.49
C LYS A 25 -5.31 4.55 12.20
N THR A 26 -4.02 4.25 12.24
CA THR A 26 -3.14 4.41 11.08
C THR A 26 -2.21 3.22 10.93
N MET A 27 -1.82 2.93 9.69
CA MET A 27 -0.87 1.88 9.37
C MET A 27 -0.25 2.20 8.02
N THR A 28 1.02 1.90 7.83
CA THR A 28 1.68 2.03 6.53
C THR A 28 2.09 0.65 6.07
N ILE A 29 1.73 0.32 4.83
CA ILE A 29 2.17 -0.93 4.21
C ILE A 29 3.06 -0.60 3.02
N THR A 30 4.00 -1.49 2.72
CA THR A 30 4.87 -1.37 1.55
C THR A 30 4.49 -2.47 0.58
N ILE A 31 4.11 -2.08 -0.63
CA ILE A 31 3.71 -3.01 -1.69
C ILE A 31 4.82 -3.07 -2.72
N ALA A 32 5.24 -4.28 -3.06
CA ALA A 32 6.22 -4.54 -4.12
C ALA A 32 5.47 -4.72 -5.43
N VAL A 33 5.70 -3.82 -6.38
CA VAL A 33 5.04 -3.84 -7.69
C VAL A 33 6.10 -3.94 -8.78
N PRO A 34 6.23 -5.07 -9.47
CA PRO A 34 7.17 -5.20 -10.58
C PRO A 34 6.75 -4.30 -11.74
N ARG A 35 7.73 -3.69 -12.39
CA ARG A 35 7.48 -2.92 -13.60
C ARG A 35 7.27 -3.87 -14.76
N ILE A 36 6.48 -3.45 -15.74
CA ILE A 36 6.16 -4.27 -16.91
C ILE A 36 7.16 -4.08 -18.05
N ILE A 37 8.05 -3.10 -17.93
CA ILE A 37 9.07 -2.80 -18.95
C ILE A 37 10.45 -3.18 -18.38
N LYS A 38 11.23 -3.92 -19.16
CA LYS A 38 12.59 -4.31 -18.76
C LYS A 38 13.53 -3.11 -18.74
N ASN A 39 14.48 -3.13 -17.81
CA ASN A 39 15.53 -2.13 -17.75
C ASN A 39 16.61 -2.44 -18.79
N GLU A 40 17.70 -1.66 -18.80
CA GLU A 40 18.79 -1.82 -19.76
C GLU A 40 19.50 -3.18 -19.68
N LYS A 41 19.42 -3.84 -18.53
CA LYS A 41 20.02 -5.16 -18.31
C LYS A 41 19.08 -6.31 -18.67
N GLY A 42 17.88 -6.01 -19.16
CA GLY A 42 16.89 -7.02 -19.49
C GLY A 42 16.15 -7.56 -18.29
N GLU A 43 16.18 -6.88 -17.15
CA GLU A 43 15.52 -7.29 -15.92
C GLU A 43 14.34 -6.38 -15.61
N TYR A 44 13.38 -6.89 -14.84
CA TYR A 44 12.23 -6.09 -14.38
C TYR A 44 12.55 -5.51 -13.00
N ASP A 45 12.58 -4.18 -12.93
CA ASP A 45 12.71 -3.50 -11.65
C ASP A 45 11.41 -3.62 -10.87
N THR A 46 11.51 -3.53 -9.54
CA THR A 46 10.36 -3.56 -8.65
C THR A 46 10.30 -2.25 -7.89
N ASP A 47 9.12 -1.62 -7.89
CA ASP A 47 8.88 -0.44 -7.08
C ASP A 47 8.38 -0.88 -5.71
N LEU A 48 8.95 -0.30 -4.66
CA LEU A 48 8.47 -0.50 -3.30
C LEU A 48 7.69 0.76 -2.93
N LEU A 49 6.36 0.64 -2.89
CA LEU A 49 5.48 1.78 -2.72
C LEU A 49 4.82 1.75 -1.35
N GLU A 50 4.98 2.83 -0.60
CA GLU A 50 4.37 2.96 0.72
C GLU A 50 2.95 3.50 0.58
N VAL A 51 2.00 2.79 1.18
CA VAL A 51 0.58 3.13 1.13
C VAL A 51 0.09 3.35 2.54
N LYS A 52 -0.57 4.47 2.77
CA LYS A 52 -1.11 4.83 4.08
C LYS A 52 -2.54 4.32 4.21
N LEU A 53 -2.80 3.64 5.31
CA LEU A 53 -4.13 3.13 5.65
C LEU A 53 -4.65 3.88 6.87
N TYR A 54 -5.95 4.19 6.88
CA TYR A 54 -6.60 4.90 8.00
C TYR A 54 -7.86 4.19 8.43
N GLY A 55 -8.20 4.34 9.70
CA GLY A 55 -9.49 3.90 10.25
C GLY A 55 -9.72 2.40 10.10
N GLY A 56 -10.92 2.02 9.68
CA GLY A 56 -11.31 0.63 9.52
C GLY A 56 -10.45 -0.15 8.54
N ILE A 57 -9.94 0.51 7.51
CA ILE A 57 -9.03 -0.12 6.55
C ILE A 57 -7.74 -0.54 7.26
N ALA A 58 -7.21 0.32 8.12
CA ALA A 58 -6.01 0.01 8.90
C ALA A 58 -6.27 -1.12 9.90
N GLU A 59 -7.39 -1.08 10.59
CA GLU A 59 -7.75 -2.11 11.56
C GLU A 59 -7.93 -3.48 10.90
N ASN A 60 -8.60 -3.52 9.75
CA ASN A 60 -8.76 -4.76 8.99
C ASN A 60 -7.42 -5.28 8.49
N ALA A 61 -6.54 -4.39 8.02
CA ALA A 61 -5.21 -4.79 7.56
C ALA A 61 -4.39 -5.40 8.69
N ASP A 62 -4.49 -4.84 9.90
CA ASP A 62 -3.80 -5.38 11.06
C ASP A 62 -4.22 -6.82 11.34
N SER A 63 -5.50 -7.15 11.13
CA SER A 63 -6.04 -8.49 11.37
C SER A 63 -5.74 -9.49 10.26
N TYR A 64 -5.77 -9.07 8.99
CA TYR A 64 -5.75 -9.99 7.86
C TYR A 64 -4.48 -9.96 7.01
N LEU A 65 -3.69 -8.90 7.11
CA LEU A 65 -2.58 -8.70 6.21
C LEU A 65 -1.37 -9.52 6.62
N GLU A 66 -0.77 -10.23 5.65
CA GLU A 66 0.45 -11.01 5.88
C GLU A 66 1.53 -10.58 4.89
N ILE A 67 2.77 -10.46 5.38
CA ILE A 67 3.92 -10.17 4.52
C ILE A 67 4.09 -11.33 3.54
N GLY A 68 4.25 -11.01 2.25
CA GLY A 68 4.33 -11.99 1.18
C GLY A 68 3.00 -12.28 0.52
N GLY A 69 1.89 -11.87 1.11
CA GLY A 69 0.57 -12.03 0.52
C GLY A 69 0.33 -11.06 -0.64
N ALA A 70 -0.55 -11.43 -1.57
CA ALA A 70 -0.93 -10.58 -2.68
C ALA A 70 -2.09 -9.67 -2.29
N ILE A 71 -2.04 -8.43 -2.73
CA ILE A 71 -3.00 -7.41 -2.35
C ILE A 71 -3.32 -6.50 -3.54
N GLY A 72 -4.56 -6.04 -3.60
CA GLY A 72 -4.98 -4.98 -4.51
C GLY A 72 -5.43 -3.78 -3.70
N VAL A 73 -4.95 -2.60 -4.05
CA VAL A 73 -5.29 -1.36 -3.36
C VAL A 73 -5.74 -0.32 -4.36
N LYS A 74 -6.85 0.32 -4.05
CA LYS A 74 -7.37 1.45 -4.81
C LYS A 74 -7.46 2.65 -3.88
N GLY A 75 -7.10 3.82 -4.37
CA GLY A 75 -7.18 5.01 -3.54
C GLY A 75 -6.81 6.26 -4.31
N ARG A 76 -6.27 7.22 -3.59
CA ARG A 76 -5.94 8.52 -4.12
C ARG A 76 -4.55 8.96 -3.70
N LEU A 77 -4.01 9.93 -4.41
CA LEU A 77 -2.77 10.60 -4.04
C LEU A 77 -3.15 11.84 -3.22
N ALA A 78 -2.42 12.08 -2.16
CA ALA A 78 -2.62 13.26 -1.34
C ALA A 78 -1.28 13.98 -1.18
N ARG A 79 -1.33 15.31 -1.15
CA ARG A 79 -0.15 16.11 -0.93
C ARG A 79 -0.12 16.58 0.52
N LEU A 80 1.01 16.32 1.18
CA LEU A 80 1.20 16.74 2.57
C LEU A 80 1.73 18.17 2.61
N GLU A 81 1.69 18.80 3.77
CA GLU A 81 2.14 20.18 3.96
C GLU A 81 3.61 20.39 3.56
N ASN A 82 4.44 19.36 3.71
CA ASN A 82 5.84 19.41 3.31
C ASN A 82 6.05 19.12 1.82
N GLU A 83 5.00 19.18 1.03
CA GLU A 83 4.98 18.95 -0.41
C GLU A 83 5.28 17.51 -0.84
N THR A 84 5.36 16.58 0.09
CA THR A 84 5.54 15.16 -0.19
C THR A 84 4.21 14.55 -0.60
N LEU A 85 4.22 13.69 -1.62
CA LEU A 85 3.03 12.94 -2.02
C LEU A 85 2.85 11.73 -1.11
N GLN A 86 1.60 11.48 -0.75
CA GLN A 86 1.22 10.31 0.02
C GLN A 86 0.21 9.50 -0.77
N ILE A 87 0.39 8.18 -0.78
CA ILE A 87 -0.53 7.25 -1.41
C ILE A 87 -1.49 6.77 -0.32
N VAL A 88 -2.78 7.07 -0.46
CA VAL A 88 -3.78 6.79 0.57
C VAL A 88 -4.78 5.76 0.07
N ALA A 89 -4.92 4.66 0.80
CA ALA A 89 -5.84 3.59 0.45
C ALA A 89 -7.29 3.98 0.77
N GLU A 90 -8.19 3.70 -0.16
CA GLU A 90 -9.63 3.85 0.03
C GLU A 90 -10.34 2.51 0.00
N LYS A 91 -9.74 1.52 -0.69
CA LYS A 91 -10.26 0.17 -0.74
C LYS A 91 -9.10 -0.82 -0.84
N VAL A 92 -9.17 -1.88 -0.07
CA VAL A 92 -8.15 -2.94 -0.06
C VAL A 92 -8.83 -4.27 -0.33
N THR A 93 -8.26 -5.05 -1.25
CA THR A 93 -8.73 -6.39 -1.58
C THR A 93 -7.59 -7.37 -1.30
N TYR A 94 -7.84 -8.33 -0.43
CA TYR A 94 -6.86 -9.37 -0.11
C TYR A 94 -7.00 -10.49 -1.12
N LEU A 95 -5.95 -10.70 -1.94
CA LEU A 95 -6.00 -11.63 -3.08
C LEU A 95 -5.49 -13.01 -2.72
N SER A 96 -4.45 -13.10 -1.90
CA SER A 96 -3.94 -14.39 -1.43
C SER A 96 -3.19 -14.21 -0.14
N SER A 97 -3.03 -15.30 0.61
CA SER A 97 -2.19 -15.31 1.78
C SER A 97 -0.76 -15.66 1.40
N LYS A 98 0.13 -15.52 2.39
CA LYS A 98 1.55 -15.79 2.22
C LYS A 98 1.79 -17.21 1.72
N GLY A 99 2.68 -17.35 0.75
CA GLY A 99 3.09 -18.65 0.23
C GLY A 99 2.25 -19.20 -0.90
N GLU A 100 1.31 -18.42 -1.41
CA GLU A 100 0.45 -18.83 -2.51
C GLU A 100 0.69 -18.06 -3.81
#